data_af7c6141279172e7416a27175b53f799
#
_entry.id   af7c6141279172e7416a27175b53f799
#
_cell.length_a   1.000
_cell.length_b   1.000
_cell.length_c   1.000
_cell.angle_alpha   90.00
_cell.angle_beta   90.00
_cell.angle_gamma   90.00
#
_symmetry.space_group_name_H-M   'P 1'
#
loop_
_entity.id
_entity.type
_entity.pdbx_description
1 polymer ?
#
loop_
_entity_poly.entity_id
_entity_poly.type
_entity_poly.pdbx_seq_one_letter_code
_entity_poly.pdbx_strand_id
1 'polypeptide(L)'
;MRAFLIAGLIFVGIGVLTWATANPNDGRADSKAAFPKPAVNAPLAPAKAQETAVVAGGCFWGIQAVFTHVKGVVSSTSGYSGGAANTAHYEDVSTGATGHAESVKIVFDPSQISYGQILMIFFSVAHNPTELNYQGPDHGTQYRSSIFYSDGQQKKIAEAYIAQLDSAKIYSQPIVTQLVQLQAFYPAEDYHQDYLKHHSYEPYIVINDLPKISSLKKQFPSLYRND
;
A
#
# COMPACT_ATOMS: atom_id res chain seq x y z
N MET A 1 72.04 21.69 -22.23
CA MET A 1 70.88 20.80 -22.38
C MET A 1 70.00 20.96 -21.13
N ARG A 2 68.90 21.68 -21.28
CA ARG A 2 67.90 21.90 -20.15
C ARG A 2 66.68 21.04 -20.39
N ALA A 3 66.41 20.12 -19.47
CA ALA A 3 65.22 19.26 -19.48
C ALA A 3 64.08 19.98 -18.80
N PHE A 4 62.95 20.17 -19.49
CA PHE A 4 61.72 20.67 -18.94
C PHE A 4 60.86 19.47 -18.42
N LEU A 5 60.61 19.49 -17.12
CA LEU A 5 59.63 18.58 -16.48
C LEU A 5 58.24 19.25 -16.56
N ILE A 6 57.34 18.57 -17.27
CA ILE A 6 55.90 18.94 -17.30
C ILE A 6 55.20 18.14 -16.22
N ALA A 7 54.71 18.81 -15.16
CA ALA A 7 53.89 18.23 -14.16
C ALA A 7 52.43 18.23 -14.64
N GLY A 8 51.90 17.05 -14.96
CA GLY A 8 50.46 16.85 -15.26
C GLY A 8 49.63 16.79 -13.99
N LEU A 9 48.76 17.76 -13.80
CA LEU A 9 47.73 17.73 -12.76
C LEU A 9 46.58 16.82 -13.20
N ILE A 10 46.43 15.68 -12.52
CA ILE A 10 45.26 14.80 -12.67
C ILE A 10 44.15 15.33 -11.75
N PHE A 11 43.10 15.93 -12.33
CA PHE A 11 41.86 16.20 -11.63
C PHE A 11 41.06 14.94 -11.48
N VAL A 12 41.04 14.36 -10.28
CA VAL A 12 40.07 13.31 -9.92
C VAL A 12 38.77 13.98 -9.58
N GLY A 13 37.84 13.99 -10.54
CA GLY A 13 36.48 14.42 -10.32
C GLY A 13 35.73 13.35 -9.49
N ILE A 14 35.46 13.64 -8.22
CA ILE A 14 34.55 12.82 -7.39
C ILE A 14 33.12 13.09 -7.87
N GLY A 15 32.63 12.27 -8.78
CA GLY A 15 31.22 12.23 -9.14
C GLY A 15 30.41 11.68 -7.98
N VAL A 16 29.71 12.54 -7.26
CA VAL A 16 28.69 12.12 -6.28
C VAL A 16 27.53 11.52 -7.07
N LEU A 17 27.51 10.19 -7.18
CA LEU A 17 26.38 9.44 -7.73
C LEU A 17 25.26 9.49 -6.69
N THR A 18 24.31 10.42 -6.85
CA THR A 18 23.07 10.40 -6.07
C THR A 18 22.22 9.22 -6.56
N TRP A 19 22.26 8.14 -5.82
CA TRP A 19 21.32 7.04 -6.00
C TRP A 19 19.94 7.53 -5.56
N ALA A 20 19.10 7.87 -6.53
CA ALA A 20 17.67 7.97 -6.29
C ALA A 20 17.17 6.54 -6.03
N THR A 21 16.89 6.22 -4.76
CA THR A 21 16.22 4.98 -4.38
C THR A 21 14.76 5.09 -4.81
N ALA A 22 14.48 4.82 -6.09
CA ALA A 22 13.14 4.44 -6.51
C ALA A 22 12.85 3.09 -5.86
N ASN A 23 11.70 2.96 -5.21
CA ASN A 23 11.25 1.66 -4.72
C ASN A 23 11.03 0.77 -5.94
N PRO A 24 11.83 -0.29 -6.19
CA PRO A 24 11.75 -1.08 -7.42
C PRO A 24 10.44 -1.87 -7.55
N ASN A 25 9.59 -1.85 -6.53
CA ASN A 25 8.39 -2.70 -6.44
C ASN A 25 7.06 -1.95 -6.66
N ASP A 26 7.04 -0.65 -7.02
CA ASP A 26 5.76 0.05 -7.16
C ASP A 26 5.10 -0.08 -8.55
N GLY A 27 5.76 -0.71 -9.51
CA GLY A 27 5.23 -0.96 -10.86
C GLY A 27 4.87 0.31 -11.66
N ARG A 28 5.16 1.50 -11.13
CA ARG A 28 4.80 2.78 -11.76
C ARG A 28 5.63 3.06 -13.00
N ALA A 29 4.99 3.67 -14.00
CA ALA A 29 5.70 4.37 -15.05
C ALA A 29 6.41 5.60 -14.44
N ASP A 30 7.65 5.89 -14.87
CA ASP A 30 8.43 7.05 -14.44
C ASP A 30 7.69 8.37 -14.74
N SER A 31 6.85 8.83 -13.82
CA SER A 31 6.17 10.11 -13.93
C SER A 31 6.47 10.99 -12.71
N LYS A 32 6.93 12.22 -12.97
CA LYS A 32 7.06 13.30 -11.96
C LYS A 32 5.69 13.86 -11.53
N ALA A 33 4.59 13.39 -12.11
CA ALA A 33 3.24 13.86 -11.80
C ALA A 33 2.75 13.32 -10.45
N ALA A 34 1.95 14.14 -9.74
CA ALA A 34 1.27 13.68 -8.54
C ALA A 34 0.31 12.52 -8.85
N PHE A 35 0.21 11.56 -7.93
CA PHE A 35 -0.70 10.43 -8.11
C PHE A 35 -2.15 10.92 -8.29
N PRO A 36 -2.92 10.41 -9.28
CA PRO A 36 -4.25 10.93 -9.61
C PRO A 36 -5.21 10.80 -8.42
N LYS A 37 -5.94 11.87 -8.16
CA LYS A 37 -7.07 11.81 -7.20
C LYS A 37 -8.26 11.10 -7.86
N PRO A 38 -9.08 10.35 -7.10
CA PRO A 38 -10.29 9.72 -7.63
C PRO A 38 -11.25 10.77 -8.22
N ALA A 39 -11.63 10.61 -9.49
CA ALA A 39 -12.61 11.47 -10.14
C ALA A 39 -14.04 11.19 -9.66
N VAL A 40 -14.33 9.92 -9.33
CA VAL A 40 -15.58 9.49 -8.67
C VAL A 40 -15.26 9.21 -7.21
N ASN A 41 -15.95 9.90 -6.30
CA ASN A 41 -15.69 9.77 -4.87
C ASN A 41 -16.98 10.07 -4.08
N ALA A 42 -17.05 9.58 -2.83
CA ALA A 42 -18.04 10.06 -1.87
C ALA A 42 -17.65 11.46 -1.39
N PRO A 43 -18.60 12.41 -1.27
CA PRO A 43 -18.33 13.67 -0.58
C PRO A 43 -17.95 13.39 0.87
N LEU A 44 -17.19 14.29 1.49
CA LEU A 44 -16.97 14.21 2.94
C LEU A 44 -18.31 14.31 3.67
N ALA A 45 -18.55 13.37 4.58
CA ALA A 45 -19.78 13.33 5.37
C ALA A 45 -19.76 14.38 6.49
N PRO A 46 -20.93 14.83 7.00
CA PRO A 46 -20.98 15.60 8.24
C PRO A 46 -20.42 14.76 9.41
N ALA A 47 -19.73 15.42 10.35
CA ALA A 47 -19.01 14.79 11.44
C ALA A 47 -19.84 13.74 12.23
N LYS A 48 -19.15 12.67 12.69
CA LYS A 48 -19.55 11.60 13.63
C LYS A 48 -20.04 10.26 13.07
N ALA A 49 -20.02 10.02 11.76
CA ALA A 49 -20.12 8.65 11.25
C ALA A 49 -18.73 8.01 11.16
N GLN A 50 -18.61 6.72 11.38
CA GLN A 50 -17.42 5.94 11.01
C GLN A 50 -17.79 5.06 9.84
N GLU A 51 -16.90 4.98 8.87
CA GLU A 51 -17.00 4.06 7.74
C GLU A 51 -15.85 3.05 7.79
N THR A 52 -16.02 1.96 7.05
CA THR A 52 -15.04 0.88 7.01
C THR A 52 -14.66 0.58 5.57
N ALA A 53 -13.35 0.43 5.31
CA ALA A 53 -12.80 -0.14 4.10
C ALA A 53 -12.03 -1.42 4.44
N VAL A 54 -12.10 -2.43 3.57
CA VAL A 54 -11.31 -3.67 3.71
C VAL A 54 -10.53 -3.89 2.43
N VAL A 55 -9.21 -3.96 2.55
CA VAL A 55 -8.28 -4.09 1.41
C VAL A 55 -7.23 -5.17 1.67
N ALA A 56 -6.72 -5.78 0.61
CA ALA A 56 -5.66 -6.78 0.63
C ALA A 56 -4.66 -6.49 -0.49
N GLY A 57 -3.37 -6.66 -0.25
CA GLY A 57 -2.32 -6.36 -1.25
C GLY A 57 -0.92 -6.69 -0.74
N GLY A 58 -0.66 -7.96 -0.44
CA GLY A 58 0.58 -8.46 0.16
C GLY A 58 0.48 -8.64 1.67
N CYS A 59 1.63 -8.71 2.33
CA CYS A 59 1.69 -8.82 3.78
C CYS A 59 0.95 -7.67 4.46
N PHE A 60 0.01 -8.01 5.35
CA PHE A 60 -0.87 -7.05 6.02
C PHE A 60 -0.14 -6.13 7.01
N TRP A 61 1.08 -6.48 7.50
CA TRP A 61 1.84 -5.65 8.43
C TRP A 61 2.15 -4.26 7.86
N GLY A 62 2.64 -4.23 6.62
CA GLY A 62 2.96 -2.97 5.94
C GLY A 62 1.72 -2.15 5.59
N ILE A 63 0.64 -2.80 5.18
CA ILE A 63 -0.63 -2.11 4.86
C ILE A 63 -1.24 -1.54 6.15
N GLN A 64 -1.29 -2.32 7.24
CA GLN A 64 -1.74 -1.84 8.54
C GLN A 64 -0.94 -0.62 8.97
N ALA A 65 0.38 -0.69 8.91
CA ALA A 65 1.25 0.41 9.30
C ALA A 65 1.03 1.66 8.45
N VAL A 66 0.85 1.54 7.12
CA VAL A 66 0.51 2.68 6.26
C VAL A 66 -0.75 3.37 6.76
N PHE A 67 -1.84 2.64 6.99
CA PHE A 67 -3.11 3.25 7.38
C PHE A 67 -3.15 3.73 8.83
N THR A 68 -2.36 3.15 9.72
CA THR A 68 -2.14 3.68 11.08
C THR A 68 -1.58 5.11 11.04
N HIS A 69 -0.76 5.43 10.04
CA HIS A 69 -0.16 6.76 9.86
C HIS A 69 -1.00 7.72 8.99
N VAL A 70 -2.28 7.43 8.74
CA VAL A 70 -3.15 8.31 7.94
C VAL A 70 -4.09 9.12 8.82
N LYS A 71 -4.12 10.44 8.64
CA LYS A 71 -5.10 11.32 9.31
C LYS A 71 -6.52 10.98 8.86
N GLY A 72 -7.44 10.95 9.80
CA GLY A 72 -8.82 10.55 9.56
C GLY A 72 -9.05 9.04 9.70
N VAL A 73 -8.00 8.21 9.73
CA VAL A 73 -8.11 6.80 10.10
C VAL A 73 -8.20 6.68 11.62
N VAL A 74 -9.25 6.01 12.09
CA VAL A 74 -9.53 5.76 13.51
C VAL A 74 -8.81 4.51 13.99
N SER A 75 -8.88 3.42 13.20
CA SER A 75 -8.15 2.18 13.46
C SER A 75 -7.82 1.44 12.18
N SER A 76 -6.74 0.67 12.22
CA SER A 76 -6.28 -0.23 11.17
C SER A 76 -5.99 -1.59 11.80
N THR A 77 -6.63 -2.65 11.33
CA THR A 77 -6.58 -4.00 11.93
C THR A 77 -6.20 -5.01 10.87
N SER A 78 -5.13 -5.77 11.09
CA SER A 78 -4.74 -6.91 10.26
C SER A 78 -5.71 -8.08 10.44
N GLY A 79 -6.00 -8.80 9.37
CA GLY A 79 -6.92 -9.93 9.42
C GLY A 79 -7.06 -10.64 8.08
N TYR A 80 -8.16 -11.36 7.94
CA TYR A 80 -8.41 -12.25 6.81
C TYR A 80 -9.80 -12.00 6.23
N SER A 81 -9.92 -12.02 4.89
CA SER A 81 -11.20 -11.92 4.17
C SER A 81 -11.20 -12.79 2.92
N GLY A 82 -12.37 -13.28 2.52
CA GLY A 82 -12.57 -14.04 1.28
C GLY A 82 -12.69 -15.55 1.44
N GLY A 83 -12.35 -16.09 2.60
CA GLY A 83 -12.48 -17.51 2.95
C GLY A 83 -13.55 -17.76 4.01
N ALA A 84 -13.66 -19.02 4.48
CA ALA A 84 -14.61 -19.46 5.49
C ALA A 84 -14.10 -19.20 6.91
N ALA A 85 -15.03 -18.97 7.87
CA ALA A 85 -14.71 -18.65 9.26
C ALA A 85 -13.78 -19.66 9.95
N ASN A 86 -13.98 -20.94 9.67
CA ASN A 86 -13.22 -22.04 10.28
C ASN A 86 -11.78 -22.19 9.76
N THR A 87 -11.40 -21.41 8.76
CA THR A 87 -10.03 -21.39 8.20
C THR A 87 -9.36 -20.01 8.32
N ALA A 88 -9.94 -19.12 9.13
CA ALA A 88 -9.42 -17.78 9.36
C ALA A 88 -8.37 -17.76 10.48
N HIS A 89 -7.34 -18.59 10.35
CA HIS A 89 -6.19 -18.73 11.25
C HIS A 89 -4.90 -18.67 10.44
N TYR A 90 -3.85 -18.09 10.99
CA TYR A 90 -2.61 -17.83 10.25
C TYR A 90 -2.00 -19.07 9.60
N GLU A 91 -1.94 -20.19 10.33
CA GLU A 91 -1.38 -21.44 9.81
C GLU A 91 -2.16 -21.96 8.59
N ASP A 92 -3.49 -21.80 8.60
CA ASP A 92 -4.34 -22.21 7.48
C ASP A 92 -4.20 -21.26 6.30
N VAL A 93 -4.30 -19.94 6.56
CA VAL A 93 -4.24 -18.90 5.52
C VAL A 93 -2.88 -18.90 4.82
N SER A 94 -1.78 -19.08 5.55
CA SER A 94 -0.42 -19.10 5.02
C SER A 94 -0.17 -20.21 3.98
N THR A 95 -1.02 -21.26 3.97
CA THR A 95 -0.97 -22.31 2.92
C THR A 95 -1.42 -21.82 1.54
N GLY A 96 -2.16 -20.71 1.47
CA GLY A 96 -2.75 -20.19 0.23
C GLY A 96 -3.99 -20.95 -0.26
N ALA A 97 -4.46 -21.98 0.46
CA ALA A 97 -5.55 -22.87 0.03
C ALA A 97 -6.94 -22.49 0.57
N THR A 98 -7.04 -21.54 1.51
CA THR A 98 -8.29 -21.24 2.24
C THR A 98 -9.24 -20.29 1.51
N GLY A 99 -8.76 -19.63 0.44
CA GLY A 99 -9.48 -18.55 -0.22
C GLY A 99 -9.37 -17.19 0.50
N HIS A 100 -8.85 -17.16 1.73
CA HIS A 100 -8.54 -15.91 2.41
C HIS A 100 -7.44 -15.11 1.71
N ALA A 101 -7.55 -13.78 1.79
CA ALA A 101 -6.42 -12.87 1.59
C ALA A 101 -6.03 -12.26 2.94
N GLU A 102 -4.73 -12.05 3.15
CA GLU A 102 -4.24 -11.15 4.19
C GLU A 102 -4.81 -9.76 3.91
N SER A 103 -5.63 -9.29 4.81
CA SER A 103 -6.47 -8.12 4.62
C SER A 103 -6.29 -7.14 5.78
N VAL A 104 -6.57 -5.87 5.51
CA VAL A 104 -6.60 -4.83 6.55
C VAL A 104 -7.97 -4.17 6.55
N LYS A 105 -8.61 -4.16 7.72
CA LYS A 105 -9.82 -3.40 8.01
C LYS A 105 -9.43 -2.01 8.50
N ILE A 106 -9.87 -1.00 7.77
CA ILE A 106 -9.58 0.41 8.02
C ILE A 106 -10.89 1.07 8.44
N VAL A 107 -10.99 1.49 9.70
CA VAL A 107 -12.09 2.32 10.19
C VAL A 107 -11.66 3.77 10.08
N PHE A 108 -12.46 4.61 9.43
CA PHE A 108 -12.11 6.00 9.17
C PHE A 108 -13.28 6.96 9.45
N ASP A 109 -12.94 8.21 9.70
CA ASP A 109 -13.87 9.32 9.85
C ASP A 109 -14.11 9.97 8.47
N PRO A 110 -15.28 9.76 7.84
CA PRO A 110 -15.56 10.26 6.50
C PRO A 110 -15.70 11.80 6.45
N SER A 111 -15.68 12.49 7.58
CA SER A 111 -15.58 13.95 7.60
C SER A 111 -14.15 14.46 7.40
N GLN A 112 -13.14 13.61 7.60
CA GLN A 112 -11.71 13.94 7.50
C GLN A 112 -11.04 13.32 6.27
N ILE A 113 -11.45 12.10 5.90
CA ILE A 113 -10.89 11.37 4.76
C ILE A 113 -12.00 10.57 4.07
N SER A 114 -12.05 10.65 2.74
CA SER A 114 -13.05 9.92 1.97
C SER A 114 -12.58 8.51 1.61
N TYR A 115 -13.53 7.61 1.27
CA TYR A 115 -13.22 6.27 0.78
C TYR A 115 -12.28 6.29 -0.43
N GLY A 116 -12.49 7.18 -1.39
CA GLY A 116 -11.60 7.31 -2.54
C GLY A 116 -10.18 7.74 -2.16
N GLN A 117 -10.01 8.56 -1.10
CA GLN A 117 -8.67 8.89 -0.61
C GLN A 117 -7.99 7.70 0.09
N ILE A 118 -8.76 6.84 0.78
CA ILE A 118 -8.26 5.54 1.27
C ILE A 118 -7.75 4.70 0.10
N LEU A 119 -8.54 4.56 -0.98
CA LEU A 119 -8.10 3.84 -2.18
C LEU A 119 -6.90 4.50 -2.88
N MET A 120 -6.83 5.81 -2.90
CA MET A 120 -5.68 6.53 -3.46
C MET A 120 -4.39 6.17 -2.72
N ILE A 121 -4.40 6.13 -1.39
CA ILE A 121 -3.26 5.71 -0.58
C ILE A 121 -2.97 4.23 -0.82
N PHE A 122 -3.99 3.37 -0.86
CA PHE A 122 -3.85 1.94 -1.11
C PHE A 122 -3.10 1.67 -2.42
N PHE A 123 -3.54 2.26 -3.53
CA PHE A 123 -2.90 2.09 -4.84
C PHE A 123 -1.54 2.78 -4.94
N SER A 124 -1.36 3.94 -4.30
CA SER A 124 -0.13 4.71 -4.49
C SER A 124 1.03 4.31 -3.58
N VAL A 125 0.75 3.72 -2.42
CA VAL A 125 1.73 3.55 -1.34
C VAL A 125 1.76 2.13 -0.80
N ALA A 126 0.57 1.50 -0.60
CA ALA A 126 0.50 0.30 0.21
C ALA A 126 1.01 -0.95 -0.52
N HIS A 127 0.84 -1.05 -1.85
CA HIS A 127 1.21 -2.24 -2.62
C HIS A 127 1.41 -1.95 -4.10
N ASN A 128 1.86 -2.96 -4.84
CA ASN A 128 1.89 -2.96 -6.31
C ASN A 128 0.64 -3.68 -6.85
N PRO A 129 -0.35 -2.97 -7.44
CA PRO A 129 -1.60 -3.57 -7.87
C PRO A 129 -1.50 -4.39 -9.16
N THR A 130 -0.31 -4.51 -9.76
CA THR A 130 -0.07 -5.27 -11.00
C THR A 130 0.47 -6.68 -10.73
N GLU A 131 0.71 -7.04 -9.47
CA GLU A 131 1.26 -8.33 -9.06
C GLU A 131 0.12 -9.32 -8.74
N LEU A 132 -0.01 -10.36 -9.57
CA LEU A 132 -1.06 -11.36 -9.41
C LEU A 132 -0.62 -12.48 -8.46
N ASN A 133 -1.34 -12.64 -7.33
CA ASN A 133 -1.08 -13.66 -6.32
C ASN A 133 0.34 -13.64 -5.74
N TYR A 134 0.96 -12.50 -5.70
CA TYR A 134 2.20 -12.25 -4.99
C TYR A 134 2.36 -10.75 -4.70
N GLN A 135 3.29 -10.41 -3.82
CA GLN A 135 3.67 -9.03 -3.55
C GLN A 135 5.15 -8.97 -3.12
N GLY A 136 6.01 -8.50 -4.01
CA GLY A 136 7.45 -8.52 -3.75
C GLY A 136 7.95 -9.94 -3.44
N PRO A 137 8.51 -10.20 -2.23
CA PRO A 137 9.01 -11.54 -1.87
C PRO A 137 7.91 -12.54 -1.51
N ASP A 138 6.68 -12.09 -1.25
CA ASP A 138 5.60 -12.92 -0.73
C ASP A 138 4.79 -13.53 -1.88
N HIS A 139 4.71 -14.85 -1.94
CA HIS A 139 4.01 -15.58 -2.99
C HIS A 139 2.84 -16.40 -2.44
N GLY A 140 1.74 -16.39 -3.17
CA GLY A 140 0.52 -17.14 -2.85
C GLY A 140 -0.73 -16.30 -2.97
N THR A 141 -1.89 -16.97 -3.09
CA THR A 141 -3.20 -16.33 -3.25
C THR A 141 -3.59 -15.46 -2.05
N GLN A 142 -3.04 -15.73 -0.87
CA GLN A 142 -3.23 -14.95 0.34
C GLN A 142 -2.63 -13.53 0.24
N TYR A 143 -1.67 -13.31 -0.65
CA TYR A 143 -1.03 -12.01 -0.89
C TYR A 143 -1.59 -11.25 -2.11
N ARG A 144 -2.72 -11.73 -2.68
CA ARG A 144 -3.35 -11.08 -3.83
C ARG A 144 -3.85 -9.67 -3.52
N SER A 145 -3.88 -8.84 -4.54
CA SER A 145 -4.52 -7.53 -4.47
C SER A 145 -6.05 -7.66 -4.56
N SER A 146 -6.77 -7.12 -3.57
CA SER A 146 -8.23 -7.15 -3.53
C SER A 146 -8.81 -5.97 -2.74
N ILE A 147 -9.98 -5.50 -3.16
CA ILE A 147 -10.85 -4.59 -2.42
C ILE A 147 -12.13 -5.36 -2.10
N PHE A 148 -12.44 -5.49 -0.80
CA PHE A 148 -13.66 -6.10 -0.31
C PHE A 148 -14.68 -4.98 -0.02
N TYR A 149 -15.58 -4.71 -0.98
CA TYR A 149 -16.56 -3.63 -0.86
C TYR A 149 -17.76 -4.04 0.00
N SER A 150 -18.23 -3.14 0.86
CA SER A 150 -19.38 -3.36 1.75
C SER A 150 -20.72 -3.06 1.09
N ASP A 151 -20.72 -2.16 0.08
CA ASP A 151 -21.94 -1.67 -0.57
C ASP A 151 -21.70 -1.25 -2.02
N GLY A 152 -22.79 -0.90 -2.70
CA GLY A 152 -22.75 -0.51 -4.11
C GLY A 152 -22.01 0.81 -4.38
N GLN A 153 -21.93 1.72 -3.39
CA GLN A 153 -21.19 2.97 -3.53
C GLN A 153 -19.69 2.72 -3.49
N GLN A 154 -19.21 1.93 -2.53
CA GLN A 154 -17.80 1.52 -2.47
C GLN A 154 -17.39 0.79 -3.74
N LYS A 155 -18.23 -0.15 -4.23
CA LYS A 155 -18.00 -0.85 -5.49
C LYS A 155 -17.82 0.12 -6.64
N LYS A 156 -18.77 1.04 -6.84
CA LYS A 156 -18.75 2.03 -7.92
C LYS A 156 -17.50 2.93 -7.88
N ILE A 157 -17.10 3.38 -6.70
CA ILE A 157 -15.91 4.22 -6.52
C ILE A 157 -14.65 3.42 -6.87
N ALA A 158 -14.54 2.18 -6.40
CA ALA A 158 -13.38 1.34 -6.66
C ALA A 158 -13.25 0.97 -8.16
N GLU A 159 -14.35 0.58 -8.81
CA GLU A 159 -14.39 0.30 -10.26
C GLU A 159 -13.95 1.53 -11.08
N ALA A 160 -14.53 2.70 -10.78
CA ALA A 160 -14.21 3.92 -11.47
C ALA A 160 -12.74 4.34 -11.27
N TYR A 161 -12.21 4.14 -10.07
CA TYR A 161 -10.84 4.53 -9.78
C TYR A 161 -9.81 3.60 -10.43
N ILE A 162 -10.04 2.28 -10.44
CA ILE A 162 -9.21 1.32 -11.17
C ILE A 162 -9.19 1.68 -12.67
N ALA A 163 -10.37 1.88 -13.27
CA ALA A 163 -10.49 2.28 -14.68
C ALA A 163 -9.76 3.60 -14.98
N GLN A 164 -9.82 4.57 -14.06
CA GLN A 164 -9.10 5.84 -14.17
C GLN A 164 -7.59 5.64 -14.17
N LEU A 165 -7.06 4.82 -13.26
CA LEU A 165 -5.62 4.56 -13.15
C LEU A 165 -5.08 3.78 -14.37
N ASP A 166 -5.82 2.78 -14.85
CA ASP A 166 -5.48 2.03 -16.06
C ASP A 166 -5.51 2.93 -17.32
N SER A 167 -6.56 3.75 -17.48
CA SER A 167 -6.67 4.69 -18.60
C SER A 167 -5.55 5.73 -18.59
N ALA A 168 -5.13 6.18 -17.43
CA ALA A 168 -4.03 7.11 -17.25
C ALA A 168 -2.63 6.44 -17.35
N LYS A 169 -2.58 5.11 -17.51
CA LYS A 169 -1.35 4.31 -17.59
C LYS A 169 -0.39 4.62 -16.44
N ILE A 170 -0.93 4.68 -15.22
CA ILE A 170 -0.12 4.96 -14.02
C ILE A 170 0.88 3.84 -13.75
N TYR A 171 0.51 2.60 -14.07
CA TYR A 171 1.35 1.43 -13.98
C TYR A 171 1.77 0.94 -15.37
N SER A 172 2.90 0.23 -15.43
CA SER A 172 3.43 -0.35 -16.67
C SER A 172 2.66 -1.61 -17.12
N GLN A 173 1.90 -2.22 -16.21
CA GLN A 173 1.07 -3.39 -16.43
C GLN A 173 -0.36 -3.12 -15.96
N PRO A 174 -1.36 -3.87 -16.46
CA PRO A 174 -2.75 -3.75 -16.00
C PRO A 174 -2.89 -4.00 -14.50
N ILE A 175 -3.83 -3.29 -13.87
CA ILE A 175 -4.22 -3.53 -12.47
C ILE A 175 -4.95 -4.87 -12.38
N VAL A 176 -4.49 -5.75 -11.48
CA VAL A 176 -5.09 -7.08 -11.23
C VAL A 176 -5.88 -7.13 -9.92
N THR A 177 -6.13 -5.99 -9.30
CA THR A 177 -6.90 -5.89 -8.06
C THR A 177 -8.32 -6.43 -8.24
N GLN A 178 -8.67 -7.42 -7.44
CA GLN A 178 -10.02 -8.02 -7.45
C GLN A 178 -11.01 -7.13 -6.68
N LEU A 179 -12.23 -6.99 -7.21
CA LEU A 179 -13.36 -6.37 -6.51
C LEU A 179 -14.31 -7.47 -6.04
N VAL A 180 -14.36 -7.68 -4.73
CA VAL A 180 -15.13 -8.76 -4.10
C VAL A 180 -16.10 -8.16 -3.09
N GLN A 181 -17.33 -8.66 -3.03
CA GLN A 181 -18.26 -8.26 -1.99
C GLN A 181 -17.77 -8.77 -0.63
N LEU A 182 -17.68 -7.88 0.36
CA LEU A 182 -17.29 -8.23 1.72
C LEU A 182 -18.38 -9.13 2.34
N GLN A 183 -18.03 -10.38 2.64
CA GLN A 183 -18.90 -11.29 3.39
C GLN A 183 -18.59 -11.21 4.89
N ALA A 184 -17.29 -11.28 5.22
CA ALA A 184 -16.80 -11.18 6.58
C ALA A 184 -15.33 -10.71 6.60
N PHE A 185 -14.93 -10.16 7.73
CA PHE A 185 -13.55 -9.87 8.08
C PHE A 185 -13.26 -10.56 9.42
N TYR A 186 -12.21 -11.33 9.47
CA TYR A 186 -11.74 -12.02 10.67
C TYR A 186 -10.43 -11.37 11.12
N PRO A 187 -10.38 -10.76 12.33
CA PRO A 187 -9.12 -10.22 12.85
C PRO A 187 -8.05 -11.30 12.94
N ALA A 188 -6.84 -10.98 12.54
CA ALA A 188 -5.70 -11.85 12.78
C ALA A 188 -5.32 -11.86 14.27
N GLU A 189 -4.51 -12.81 14.64
CA GLU A 189 -4.02 -13.05 15.99
C GLU A 189 -3.30 -11.81 16.53
N ASP A 190 -3.33 -11.62 17.84
CA ASP A 190 -2.82 -10.41 18.50
C ASP A 190 -1.34 -10.12 18.18
N TYR A 191 -0.52 -11.17 17.99
CA TYR A 191 0.89 -11.01 17.65
C TYR A 191 1.15 -10.44 16.26
N HIS A 192 0.14 -10.41 15.39
CA HIS A 192 0.21 -9.75 14.09
C HIS A 192 -0.18 -8.27 14.13
N GLN A 193 -0.85 -7.83 15.19
CA GLN A 193 -1.30 -6.44 15.27
C GLN A 193 -0.12 -5.51 15.59
N ASP A 194 -0.07 -4.36 14.89
CA ASP A 194 0.98 -3.35 15.03
C ASP A 194 2.41 -3.93 14.89
N TYR A 195 2.57 -4.99 14.08
CA TYR A 195 3.81 -5.74 13.96
C TYR A 195 5.01 -4.85 13.64
N LEU A 196 4.88 -3.95 12.65
CA LEU A 196 5.94 -3.02 12.28
C LEU A 196 6.42 -2.18 13.47
N LYS A 197 5.51 -1.73 14.34
CA LYS A 197 5.85 -0.92 15.51
C LYS A 197 6.70 -1.68 16.52
N HIS A 198 6.44 -2.97 16.68
CA HIS A 198 7.15 -3.83 17.65
C HIS A 198 8.41 -4.47 17.05
N HIS A 199 8.52 -4.55 15.72
CA HIS A 199 9.58 -5.27 15.00
C HIS A 199 10.30 -4.41 13.96
N SER A 200 10.45 -3.10 14.22
CA SER A 200 10.96 -2.11 13.26
C SER A 200 12.39 -2.35 12.74
N TYR A 201 13.15 -3.23 13.39
CA TYR A 201 14.52 -3.58 12.99
C TYR A 201 14.63 -4.89 12.22
N GLU A 202 13.55 -5.64 12.06
CA GLU A 202 13.59 -6.88 11.29
C GLU A 202 13.89 -6.61 9.81
N PRO A 203 14.76 -7.39 9.17
CA PRO A 203 15.18 -7.17 7.79
C PRO A 203 14.00 -7.08 6.82
N TYR A 204 12.99 -7.92 6.99
CA TYR A 204 11.78 -7.89 6.16
C TYR A 204 11.08 -6.54 6.27
N ILE A 205 10.84 -6.04 7.49
CA ILE A 205 10.18 -4.76 7.76
C ILE A 205 11.00 -3.60 7.18
N VAL A 206 12.31 -3.61 7.42
CA VAL A 206 13.22 -2.54 6.93
C VAL A 206 13.21 -2.45 5.40
N ILE A 207 13.18 -3.59 4.72
CA ILE A 207 13.28 -3.64 3.25
C ILE A 207 11.91 -3.42 2.59
N ASN A 208 10.83 -4.02 3.12
CA ASN A 208 9.55 -4.08 2.43
C ASN A 208 8.51 -3.08 2.96
N ASP A 209 8.53 -2.72 4.25
CA ASP A 209 7.43 -1.97 4.87
C ASP A 209 7.80 -0.53 5.26
N LEU A 210 8.97 -0.28 5.84
CA LEU A 210 9.40 1.09 6.17
C LEU A 210 9.46 2.03 4.95
N PRO A 211 9.83 1.57 3.74
CA PRO A 211 9.75 2.39 2.53
C PRO A 211 8.33 2.88 2.22
N LYS A 212 7.28 2.08 2.53
CA LYS A 212 5.88 2.47 2.33
C LYS A 212 5.51 3.67 3.21
N ILE A 213 5.93 3.66 4.50
CA ILE A 213 5.70 4.78 5.42
C ILE A 213 6.42 6.04 4.94
N SER A 214 7.68 5.91 4.51
CA SER A 214 8.45 7.02 3.95
C SER A 214 7.78 7.58 2.69
N SER A 215 7.24 6.71 1.85
CA SER A 215 6.50 7.05 0.64
C SER A 215 5.21 7.79 0.95
N LEU A 216 4.43 7.33 1.95
CA LEU A 216 3.22 8.01 2.44
C LEU A 216 3.54 9.45 2.88
N LYS A 217 4.55 9.61 3.73
CA LYS A 217 4.99 10.92 4.24
C LYS A 217 5.42 11.86 3.12
N LYS A 218 6.15 11.34 2.13
CA LYS A 218 6.64 12.12 0.98
C LYS A 218 5.53 12.50 0.00
N GLN A 219 4.63 11.57 -0.34
CA GLN A 219 3.60 11.81 -1.35
C GLN A 219 2.38 12.54 -0.79
N PHE A 220 2.04 12.31 0.48
CA PHE A 220 0.83 12.83 1.12
C PHE A 220 1.12 13.48 2.48
N PRO A 221 2.00 14.51 2.56
CA PRO A 221 2.40 15.11 3.84
C PRO A 221 1.22 15.72 4.63
N SER A 222 0.18 16.19 3.94
CA SER A 222 -1.04 16.72 4.57
C SER A 222 -1.90 15.63 5.22
N LEU A 223 -1.87 14.41 4.70
CA LEU A 223 -2.60 13.25 5.22
C LEU A 223 -1.76 12.41 6.19
N TYR A 224 -0.45 12.63 6.25
CA TYR A 224 0.43 11.89 7.15
C TYR A 224 0.23 12.31 8.60
N ARG A 225 0.10 11.33 9.51
CA ARG A 225 0.06 11.49 10.97
C ARG A 225 1.34 10.88 11.56
N ASN A 226 2.02 11.63 12.46
CA ASN A 226 3.03 11.03 13.33
C ASN A 226 2.31 10.22 14.42
N ASP A 227 2.95 9.18 14.92
CA ASP A 227 2.52 8.43 16.10
C ASP A 227 2.50 9.29 17.36
#